data_b12464db967a28a2f47460024d4373d8
#
_entry.id   b12464db967a28a2f47460024d4373d8
#
_cell.length_a   1.000
_cell.length_b   1.000
_cell.length_c   1.000
_cell.angle_alpha   90.00
_cell.angle_beta   90.00
_cell.angle_gamma   90.00
#
_symmetry.space_group_name_H-M   'P 1'
#
loop_
_entity.id
_entity.type
_entity.pdbx_description
1 polymer ?
#
loop_
_entity_poly.entity_id
_entity_poly.type
_entity_poly.pdbx_seq_one_letter_code
_entity_poly.pdbx_strand_id
1 'polypeptide(L)'
;MLNVVIFGAPGSGKGTQSELIIKEYGLDHISTGDVLRGEMKAETELGKIAKDYIEKGQLVPDELIVNMLANVLDSKKPEKGVIFDGFPRTIPQAKALKKMLNERGTDVSVMLNLQVDEDELIKRLLERGKVSGRSDDNLETIKSRLEVYHTQTAPLAAYYIGEGKHVAIQGMGTIEEIFGRIKEAINNL
;
A
#
# COMPACT_ATOMS: atom_id res chain seq x y z
N MET A 1 9.32 4.86 -17.04
CA MET A 1 8.13 5.01 -16.17
C MET A 1 8.49 4.49 -14.79
N LEU A 2 8.32 5.31 -13.74
CA LEU A 2 8.69 4.94 -12.36
C LEU A 2 7.45 4.36 -11.64
N ASN A 3 7.42 3.05 -11.43
CA ASN A 3 6.34 2.39 -10.71
C ASN A 3 6.84 1.94 -9.34
N VAL A 4 6.33 2.56 -8.30
CA VAL A 4 6.73 2.35 -6.92
C VAL A 4 5.66 1.56 -6.17
N VAL A 5 6.03 0.48 -5.53
CA VAL A 5 5.21 -0.18 -4.52
C VAL A 5 5.65 0.34 -3.16
N ILE A 6 4.80 1.08 -2.45
CA ILE A 6 5.07 1.42 -1.06
C ILE A 6 4.51 0.34 -0.14
N PHE A 7 5.38 -0.23 0.66
CA PHE A 7 5.12 -1.43 1.44
C PHE A 7 5.45 -1.21 2.92
N GLY A 8 4.79 -1.93 3.79
CA GLY A 8 4.97 -1.86 5.24
C GLY A 8 3.70 -2.17 5.99
N ALA A 9 3.82 -2.46 7.27
CA ALA A 9 2.72 -2.78 8.15
C ALA A 9 1.68 -1.63 8.24
N PRO A 10 0.44 -1.92 8.65
CA PRO A 10 -0.51 -0.87 9.01
C PRO A 10 0.12 0.11 10.01
N GLY A 11 -0.03 1.41 9.79
CA GLY A 11 0.56 2.45 10.65
C GLY A 11 2.01 2.82 10.36
N SER A 12 2.67 2.20 9.37
CA SER A 12 4.08 2.49 9.04
C SER A 12 4.34 3.83 8.36
N GLY A 13 3.30 4.61 8.02
CA GLY A 13 3.44 5.92 7.42
C GLY A 13 3.39 5.93 5.88
N LYS A 14 2.98 4.83 5.25
CA LYS A 14 2.88 4.73 3.78
C LYS A 14 2.14 5.90 3.14
N GLY A 15 0.94 6.24 3.61
CA GLY A 15 0.15 7.31 3.04
C GLY A 15 0.86 8.67 3.08
N THR A 16 1.44 9.02 4.22
CA THR A 16 2.21 10.27 4.38
C THR A 16 3.40 10.33 3.42
N GLN A 17 4.15 9.23 3.31
CA GLN A 17 5.30 9.17 2.41
C GLN A 17 4.87 9.13 0.93
N SER A 18 3.74 8.48 0.63
CA SER A 18 3.16 8.49 -0.73
C SER A 18 2.87 9.89 -1.22
N GLU A 19 2.27 10.75 -0.39
CA GLU A 19 1.98 12.15 -0.74
C GLU A 19 3.25 12.93 -1.11
N LEU A 20 4.34 12.72 -0.36
CA LEU A 20 5.63 13.34 -0.64
C LEU A 20 6.27 12.82 -1.93
N ILE A 21 6.22 11.50 -2.16
CA ILE A 21 6.71 10.86 -3.39
C ILE A 21 5.95 11.39 -4.61
N ILE A 22 4.62 11.45 -4.53
CA ILE A 22 3.77 11.99 -5.59
C ILE A 22 4.17 13.42 -5.95
N LYS A 23 4.35 14.26 -4.94
CA LYS A 23 4.71 15.66 -5.13
C LYS A 23 6.10 15.82 -5.76
N GLU A 24 7.07 15.01 -5.36
CA GLU A 24 8.45 15.08 -5.83
C GLU A 24 8.61 14.54 -7.25
N TYR A 25 8.01 13.38 -7.54
CA TYR A 25 8.22 12.66 -8.80
C TYR A 25 7.08 12.80 -9.81
N GLY A 26 5.97 13.40 -9.41
CA GLY A 26 4.79 13.61 -10.27
C GLY A 26 4.10 12.32 -10.67
N LEU A 27 4.07 11.32 -9.77
CA LEU A 27 3.45 10.03 -10.01
C LEU A 27 1.93 10.07 -9.78
N ASP A 28 1.22 9.20 -10.49
CA ASP A 28 -0.17 8.92 -10.17
C ASP A 28 -0.27 8.07 -8.89
N HIS A 29 -1.23 8.41 -8.03
CA HIS A 29 -1.48 7.65 -6.81
C HIS A 29 -2.60 6.65 -7.01
N ILE A 30 -2.36 5.40 -6.63
CA ILE A 30 -3.38 4.35 -6.53
C ILE A 30 -3.32 3.77 -5.12
N SER A 31 -4.26 4.21 -4.27
CA SER A 31 -4.47 3.67 -2.93
C SER A 31 -5.69 2.76 -2.94
N THR A 32 -5.47 1.46 -2.84
CA THR A 32 -6.59 0.50 -2.79
C THR A 32 -7.47 0.72 -1.57
N GLY A 33 -6.88 1.12 -0.43
CA GLY A 33 -7.62 1.45 0.77
C GLY A 33 -8.55 2.66 0.57
N ASP A 34 -8.11 3.70 -0.13
CA ASP A 34 -8.93 4.89 -0.40
C ASP A 34 -10.03 4.60 -1.41
N VAL A 35 -9.74 3.82 -2.46
CA VAL A 35 -10.75 3.37 -3.42
C VAL A 35 -11.84 2.57 -2.70
N LEU A 36 -11.47 1.58 -1.88
CA LEU A 36 -12.44 0.77 -1.14
C LEU A 36 -13.26 1.60 -0.14
N ARG A 37 -12.66 2.56 0.55
CA ARG A 37 -13.40 3.47 1.45
C ARG A 37 -14.36 4.37 0.67
N GLY A 38 -13.98 4.80 -0.53
CA GLY A 38 -14.87 5.51 -1.45
C GLY A 38 -16.08 4.66 -1.84
N GLU A 39 -15.85 3.41 -2.22
CA GLU A 39 -16.90 2.44 -2.55
C GLU A 39 -17.83 2.16 -1.35
N MET A 40 -17.26 2.04 -0.14
CA MET A 40 -18.05 1.87 1.09
C MET A 40 -18.94 3.10 1.36
N LYS A 41 -18.41 4.31 1.17
CA LYS A 41 -19.16 5.55 1.35
C LYS A 41 -20.27 5.71 0.32
N ALA A 42 -20.03 5.25 -0.91
CA ALA A 42 -21.01 5.25 -2.00
C ALA A 42 -22.00 4.07 -1.93
N GLU A 43 -21.85 3.18 -0.96
CA GLU A 43 -22.70 1.98 -0.74
C GLU A 43 -22.82 1.08 -1.98
N THR A 44 -21.77 1.01 -2.81
CA THR A 44 -21.74 0.11 -3.96
C THR A 44 -21.70 -1.36 -3.52
N GLU A 45 -21.96 -2.30 -4.42
CA GLU A 45 -21.86 -3.73 -4.10
C GLU A 45 -20.44 -4.10 -3.66
N LEU A 46 -19.40 -3.56 -4.32
CA LEU A 46 -18.01 -3.72 -3.89
C LEU A 46 -17.78 -3.12 -2.50
N GLY A 47 -18.34 -1.94 -2.23
CA GLY A 47 -18.24 -1.27 -0.95
C GLY A 47 -18.87 -2.07 0.20
N LYS A 48 -20.03 -2.68 -0.03
CA LYS A 48 -20.69 -3.56 0.96
C LYS A 48 -19.83 -4.79 1.28
N ILE A 49 -19.30 -5.45 0.26
CA ILE A 49 -18.40 -6.59 0.43
C ILE A 49 -17.12 -6.15 1.18
N ALA A 50 -16.49 -5.06 0.73
CA ALA A 50 -15.26 -4.56 1.34
C ALA A 50 -15.41 -4.21 2.82
N LYS A 51 -16.55 -3.65 3.21
CA LYS A 51 -16.85 -3.30 4.59
C LYS A 51 -16.74 -4.48 5.53
N ASP A 52 -17.31 -5.63 5.17
CA ASP A 52 -17.30 -6.84 6.01
C ASP A 52 -15.87 -7.35 6.29
N TYR A 53 -14.96 -7.22 5.32
CA TYR A 53 -13.55 -7.61 5.49
C TYR A 53 -12.75 -6.54 6.26
N ILE A 54 -12.90 -5.27 5.91
CA ILE A 54 -12.14 -4.17 6.49
C ILE A 54 -12.44 -4.01 7.98
N GLU A 55 -13.70 -4.09 8.39
CA GLU A 55 -14.10 -3.99 9.80
C GLU A 55 -13.52 -5.11 10.68
N LYS A 56 -13.26 -6.28 10.08
CA LYS A 56 -12.61 -7.42 10.73
C LYS A 56 -11.08 -7.40 10.60
N GLY A 57 -10.51 -6.40 9.95
CA GLY A 57 -9.07 -6.31 9.69
C GLY A 57 -8.54 -7.32 8.69
N GLN A 58 -9.42 -7.91 7.87
CA GLN A 58 -9.10 -8.91 6.86
C GLN A 58 -8.88 -8.27 5.48
N LEU A 59 -8.24 -9.01 4.57
CA LEU A 59 -8.07 -8.60 3.19
C LEU A 59 -9.33 -8.92 2.38
N VAL A 60 -9.74 -7.98 1.52
CA VAL A 60 -10.76 -8.23 0.48
C VAL A 60 -10.21 -9.27 -0.50
N PRO A 61 -11.04 -10.19 -1.04
CA PRO A 61 -10.58 -11.23 -1.96
C PRO A 61 -9.75 -10.71 -3.13
N ASP A 62 -8.67 -11.42 -3.46
CA ASP A 62 -7.68 -11.00 -4.46
C ASP A 62 -8.32 -10.65 -5.82
N GLU A 63 -9.27 -11.45 -6.28
CA GLU A 63 -9.95 -11.24 -7.57
C GLU A 63 -10.64 -9.89 -7.64
N LEU A 64 -11.34 -9.49 -6.57
CA LEU A 64 -12.04 -8.20 -6.52
C LEU A 64 -11.06 -7.03 -6.53
N ILE A 65 -9.96 -7.14 -5.78
CA ILE A 65 -8.92 -6.10 -5.72
C ILE A 65 -8.20 -5.98 -7.07
N VAL A 66 -7.85 -7.10 -7.70
CA VAL A 66 -7.16 -7.13 -8.99
C VAL A 66 -8.02 -6.50 -10.08
N ASN A 67 -9.31 -6.85 -10.15
CA ASN A 67 -10.24 -6.29 -11.12
C ASN A 67 -10.45 -4.77 -10.90
N MET A 68 -10.60 -4.35 -9.65
CA MET A 68 -10.69 -2.94 -9.29
C MET A 68 -9.44 -2.16 -9.74
N LEU A 69 -8.24 -2.71 -9.47
CA LEU A 69 -6.99 -2.07 -9.83
C LEU A 69 -6.82 -1.95 -11.36
N ALA A 70 -7.17 -2.99 -12.12
CA ALA A 70 -7.11 -2.95 -13.58
C ALA A 70 -7.96 -1.80 -14.13
N ASN A 71 -9.19 -1.64 -13.65
CA ASN A 71 -10.08 -0.55 -14.05
C ASN A 71 -9.51 0.83 -13.69
N VAL A 72 -8.90 0.98 -12.52
CA VAL A 72 -8.28 2.24 -12.10
C VAL A 72 -7.08 2.58 -13.00
N LEU A 73 -6.21 1.61 -13.30
CA LEU A 73 -5.07 1.81 -14.20
C LEU A 73 -5.51 2.23 -15.61
N ASP A 74 -6.54 1.58 -16.14
CA ASP A 74 -7.06 1.89 -17.50
C ASP A 74 -7.71 3.27 -17.57
N SER A 75 -8.32 3.73 -16.46
CA SER A 75 -8.92 5.06 -16.38
C SER A 75 -7.89 6.18 -16.23
N LYS A 76 -6.82 5.97 -15.46
CA LYS A 76 -5.81 6.99 -15.15
C LYS A 76 -4.81 7.20 -16.29
N LYS A 77 -4.41 6.14 -17.00
CA LYS A 77 -3.39 6.17 -18.07
C LYS A 77 -2.12 6.94 -17.65
N PRO A 78 -1.43 6.52 -16.61
CA PRO A 78 -0.30 7.25 -16.02
C PRO A 78 0.82 7.43 -17.05
N GLU A 79 1.38 8.65 -17.12
CA GLU A 79 2.46 8.99 -18.05
C GLU A 79 3.85 8.85 -17.39
N LYS A 80 4.02 9.33 -16.16
CA LYS A 80 5.31 9.30 -15.45
C LYS A 80 5.52 8.03 -14.65
N GLY A 81 4.46 7.43 -14.18
CA GLY A 81 4.44 6.23 -13.37
C GLY A 81 3.41 6.29 -12.27
N VAL A 82 3.39 5.25 -11.45
CA VAL A 82 2.39 5.05 -10.40
C VAL A 82 3.05 4.73 -9.07
N ILE A 83 2.50 5.27 -8.01
CA ILE A 83 2.72 4.74 -6.67
C ILE A 83 1.52 3.90 -6.24
N PHE A 84 1.80 2.62 -5.94
CA PHE A 84 0.82 1.66 -5.43
C PHE A 84 0.87 1.65 -3.91
N ASP A 85 -0.19 2.12 -3.25
CA ASP A 85 -0.34 2.12 -1.80
C ASP A 85 -1.43 1.12 -1.39
N GLY A 86 -1.04 0.16 -0.54
CA GLY A 86 -1.93 -0.90 -0.08
C GLY A 86 -2.17 -2.03 -1.08
N PHE A 87 -1.37 -2.09 -2.14
CA PHE A 87 -1.36 -3.16 -3.13
C PHE A 87 0.06 -3.30 -3.71
N PRO A 88 0.56 -4.54 -3.96
CA PRO A 88 -0.04 -5.81 -3.57
C PRO A 88 0.04 -6.10 -2.07
N ARG A 89 -0.83 -6.98 -1.57
CA ARG A 89 -0.80 -7.47 -0.18
C ARG A 89 -0.64 -8.99 -0.09
N THR A 90 -0.72 -9.69 -1.21
CA THR A 90 -0.52 -11.14 -1.31
C THR A 90 0.34 -11.47 -2.51
N ILE A 91 0.94 -12.67 -2.52
CA ILE A 91 1.74 -13.14 -3.68
C ILE A 91 0.90 -13.21 -4.97
N PRO A 92 -0.34 -13.73 -4.98
CA PRO A 92 -1.19 -13.69 -6.17
C PRO A 92 -1.41 -12.27 -6.69
N GLN A 93 -1.63 -11.28 -5.81
CA GLN A 93 -1.76 -9.88 -6.19
C GLN A 93 -0.47 -9.33 -6.82
N ALA A 94 0.71 -9.67 -6.27
CA ALA A 94 2.00 -9.25 -6.84
C ALA A 94 2.22 -9.79 -8.26
N LYS A 95 1.88 -11.06 -8.48
CA LYS A 95 1.94 -11.68 -9.82
C LYS A 95 0.96 -11.02 -10.79
N ALA A 96 -0.24 -10.72 -10.33
CA ALA A 96 -1.25 -10.01 -11.14
C ALA A 96 -0.79 -8.59 -11.49
N LEU A 97 -0.19 -7.85 -10.54
CA LEU A 97 0.38 -6.52 -10.80
C LEU A 97 1.49 -6.59 -11.86
N LYS A 98 2.43 -7.53 -11.72
CA LYS A 98 3.50 -7.74 -12.69
C LYS A 98 2.94 -8.00 -14.10
N LYS A 99 1.95 -8.88 -14.20
CA LYS A 99 1.27 -9.16 -15.49
C LYS A 99 0.63 -7.90 -16.07
N MET A 100 -0.18 -7.18 -15.29
CA MET A 100 -0.87 -5.95 -15.71
C MET A 100 0.10 -4.88 -16.21
N LEU A 101 1.23 -4.69 -15.54
CA LEU A 101 2.24 -3.70 -15.92
C LEU A 101 3.01 -4.15 -17.17
N ASN A 102 3.37 -5.43 -17.28
CA ASN A 102 4.06 -5.97 -18.45
C ASN A 102 3.20 -5.87 -19.72
N GLU A 103 1.90 -6.10 -19.62
CA GLU A 103 0.94 -5.91 -20.73
C GLU A 103 0.88 -4.44 -21.21
N ARG A 104 1.31 -3.50 -20.37
CA ARG A 104 1.42 -2.06 -20.66
C ARG A 104 2.85 -1.61 -20.98
N GLY A 105 3.77 -2.57 -21.19
CA GLY A 105 5.17 -2.30 -21.55
C GLY A 105 6.01 -1.72 -20.41
N THR A 106 5.62 -1.93 -19.17
CA THR A 106 6.33 -1.45 -17.96
C THR A 106 6.38 -2.53 -16.88
N ASP A 107 7.05 -2.25 -15.78
CA ASP A 107 7.16 -3.16 -14.63
C ASP A 107 7.25 -2.35 -13.32
N VAL A 108 7.20 -3.02 -12.18
CA VAL A 108 7.54 -2.41 -10.88
C VAL A 108 9.02 -2.04 -10.90
N SER A 109 9.32 -0.78 -10.60
CA SER A 109 10.69 -0.28 -10.52
C SER A 109 11.32 -0.62 -9.16
N VAL A 110 10.57 -0.40 -8.09
CA VAL A 110 11.03 -0.62 -6.71
C VAL A 110 9.88 -0.91 -5.77
N MET A 111 10.12 -1.75 -4.78
CA MET A 111 9.28 -1.90 -3.59
C MET A 111 10.01 -1.28 -2.39
N LEU A 112 9.47 -0.18 -1.89
CA LEU A 112 9.98 0.54 -0.71
C LEU A 112 9.33 -0.02 0.55
N ASN A 113 10.07 -0.77 1.33
CA ASN A 113 9.56 -1.44 2.53
C ASN A 113 9.84 -0.60 3.79
N LEU A 114 8.83 0.11 4.28
CA LEU A 114 8.91 0.90 5.52
C LEU A 114 8.90 -0.02 6.74
N GLN A 115 10.03 -0.09 7.43
CA GLN A 115 10.21 -0.89 8.63
C GLN A 115 10.01 -0.03 9.88
N VAL A 116 9.05 -0.41 10.72
CA VAL A 116 8.67 0.30 11.95
C VAL A 116 8.42 -0.71 13.06
N ASP A 117 8.83 -0.38 14.28
CA ASP A 117 8.61 -1.22 15.45
C ASP A 117 7.10 -1.38 15.76
N GLU A 118 6.68 -2.55 16.21
CA GLU A 118 5.26 -2.89 16.40
C GLU A 118 4.57 -1.98 17.42
N ASP A 119 5.23 -1.65 18.53
CA ASP A 119 4.68 -0.74 19.53
C ASP A 119 4.40 0.66 18.94
N GLU A 120 5.29 1.15 18.10
CA GLU A 120 5.10 2.42 17.41
C GLU A 120 3.96 2.35 16.38
N LEU A 121 3.81 1.22 15.67
CA LEU A 121 2.69 0.99 14.75
C LEU A 121 1.34 1.09 15.47
N ILE A 122 1.19 0.39 16.59
CA ILE A 122 -0.03 0.38 17.40
C ILE A 122 -0.34 1.80 17.89
N LYS A 123 0.66 2.51 18.42
CA LYS A 123 0.52 3.89 18.88
C LYS A 123 0.02 4.80 17.76
N ARG A 124 0.67 4.77 16.57
CA ARG A 124 0.29 5.60 15.42
C ARG A 124 -1.14 5.31 14.94
N LEU A 125 -1.53 4.03 14.93
CA LEU A 125 -2.87 3.63 14.50
C LEU A 125 -3.96 4.09 15.47
N LEU A 126 -3.72 3.98 16.78
CA LEU A 126 -4.65 4.47 17.81
C LEU A 126 -4.78 6.00 17.78
N GLU A 127 -3.68 6.72 17.60
CA GLU A 127 -3.69 8.17 17.44
C GLU A 127 -4.46 8.59 16.16
N ARG A 128 -4.23 7.91 15.04
CA ARG A 128 -4.98 8.14 13.81
C ARG A 128 -6.47 7.89 13.97
N GLY A 129 -6.86 6.83 14.68
CA GLY A 129 -8.26 6.50 14.95
C GLY A 129 -9.01 7.61 15.67
N LYS A 130 -8.34 8.35 16.57
CA LYS A 130 -8.93 9.50 17.28
C LYS A 130 -9.26 10.68 16.36
N VAL A 131 -8.53 10.83 15.25
CA VAL A 131 -8.63 11.99 14.35
C VAL A 131 -9.37 11.66 13.07
N SER A 132 -9.11 10.50 12.46
CA SER A 132 -9.61 10.15 11.13
C SER A 132 -11.02 9.54 11.12
N GLY A 133 -11.50 9.06 12.28
CA GLY A 133 -12.78 8.35 12.38
C GLY A 133 -12.83 7.02 11.61
N ARG A 134 -11.67 6.44 11.25
CA ARG A 134 -11.63 5.13 10.59
C ARG A 134 -12.12 4.03 11.53
N SER A 135 -13.07 3.24 11.08
CA SER A 135 -13.67 2.14 11.86
C SER A 135 -12.70 1.00 12.15
N ASP A 136 -11.64 0.85 11.34
CA ASP A 136 -10.62 -0.19 11.45
C ASP A 136 -9.40 0.19 12.32
N ASP A 137 -9.42 1.35 12.98
CA ASP A 137 -8.34 1.83 13.86
C ASP A 137 -8.70 1.69 15.36
N ASN A 138 -9.43 0.65 15.74
CA ASN A 138 -9.60 0.21 17.12
C ASN A 138 -8.62 -0.91 17.46
N LEU A 139 -8.33 -1.12 18.74
CA LEU A 139 -7.28 -2.05 19.20
C LEU A 139 -7.49 -3.49 18.71
N GLU A 140 -8.72 -3.98 18.70
CA GLU A 140 -9.05 -5.34 18.27
C GLU A 140 -8.77 -5.50 16.77
N THR A 141 -9.27 -4.61 15.94
CA THR A 141 -9.04 -4.62 14.51
C THR A 141 -7.58 -4.38 14.16
N ILE A 142 -6.86 -3.51 14.89
CA ILE A 142 -5.42 -3.29 14.73
C ILE A 142 -4.64 -4.60 14.91
N LYS A 143 -4.92 -5.36 15.97
CA LYS A 143 -4.29 -6.66 16.21
C LYS A 143 -4.55 -7.65 15.06
N SER A 144 -5.80 -7.76 14.61
CA SER A 144 -6.15 -8.58 13.47
C SER A 144 -5.41 -8.17 12.19
N ARG A 145 -5.31 -6.87 11.91
CA ARG A 145 -4.57 -6.33 10.75
C ARG A 145 -3.07 -6.62 10.81
N LEU A 146 -2.46 -6.56 11.98
CA LEU A 146 -1.05 -6.90 12.15
C LEU A 146 -0.80 -8.40 11.96
N GLU A 147 -1.69 -9.26 12.48
CA GLU A 147 -1.62 -10.70 12.25
C GLU A 147 -1.76 -11.04 10.75
N VAL A 148 -2.73 -10.47 10.07
CA VAL A 148 -2.92 -10.63 8.61
C VAL A 148 -1.69 -10.11 7.85
N TYR A 149 -1.12 -8.98 8.25
CA TYR A 149 0.12 -8.47 7.67
C TYR A 149 1.26 -9.47 7.80
N HIS A 150 1.52 -9.98 9.01
CA HIS A 150 2.63 -10.92 9.24
C HIS A 150 2.46 -12.24 8.50
N THR A 151 1.24 -12.76 8.42
CA THR A 151 0.97 -14.07 7.82
C THR A 151 0.81 -14.03 6.30
N GLN A 152 0.17 -13.00 5.75
CA GLN A 152 -0.19 -12.95 4.34
C GLN A 152 0.60 -11.92 3.53
N THR A 153 1.02 -10.81 4.14
CA THR A 153 1.59 -9.67 3.42
C THR A 153 3.11 -9.59 3.56
N ALA A 154 3.67 -9.84 4.74
CA ALA A 154 5.12 -9.80 4.96
C ALA A 154 5.92 -10.72 4.00
N PRO A 155 5.43 -11.89 3.56
CA PRO A 155 6.11 -12.73 2.57
C PRO A 155 6.40 -12.05 1.23
N LEU A 156 5.70 -10.95 0.89
CA LEU A 156 5.98 -10.16 -0.31
C LEU A 156 7.38 -9.55 -0.34
N ALA A 157 7.97 -9.26 0.82
CA ALA A 157 9.34 -8.76 0.89
C ALA A 157 10.31 -9.75 0.23
N ALA A 158 10.20 -11.05 0.55
CA ALA A 158 11.02 -12.10 -0.07
C ALA A 158 10.77 -12.23 -1.57
N TYR A 159 9.52 -12.10 -2.01
CA TYR A 159 9.17 -12.10 -3.43
C TYR A 159 9.90 -10.97 -4.19
N TYR A 160 9.84 -9.74 -3.70
CA TYR A 160 10.51 -8.60 -4.34
C TYR A 160 12.02 -8.59 -4.17
N ILE A 161 12.57 -9.21 -3.12
CA ILE A 161 14.01 -9.50 -3.00
C ILE A 161 14.45 -10.42 -4.15
N GLY A 162 13.69 -11.48 -4.40
CA GLY A 162 13.95 -12.41 -5.52
C GLY A 162 13.87 -11.74 -6.90
N GLU A 163 13.05 -10.70 -7.04
CA GLU A 163 12.96 -9.88 -8.26
C GLU A 163 14.05 -8.78 -8.34
N GLY A 164 14.88 -8.61 -7.30
CA GLY A 164 15.87 -7.53 -7.25
C GLY A 164 15.29 -6.13 -7.10
N LYS A 165 14.07 -6.01 -6.58
CA LYS A 165 13.31 -4.75 -6.51
C LYS A 165 12.99 -4.27 -5.10
N HIS A 166 13.48 -4.93 -4.07
CA HIS A 166 13.20 -4.61 -2.68
C HIS A 166 14.26 -3.65 -2.11
N VAL A 167 13.79 -2.56 -1.49
CA VAL A 167 14.62 -1.66 -0.69
C VAL A 167 14.00 -1.49 0.69
N ALA A 168 14.73 -1.84 1.74
CA ALA A 168 14.32 -1.60 3.12
C ALA A 168 14.54 -0.13 3.50
N ILE A 169 13.51 0.50 4.04
CA ILE A 169 13.53 1.89 4.51
C ILE A 169 13.24 1.90 6.00
N GLN A 170 14.15 2.42 6.80
CA GLN A 170 13.87 2.63 8.21
C GLN A 170 12.75 3.69 8.37
N GLY A 171 11.60 3.26 8.86
CA GLY A 171 10.40 4.10 9.03
C GLY A 171 10.30 4.78 10.40
N MET A 172 11.44 4.87 11.14
CA MET A 172 11.54 5.60 12.40
C MET A 172 12.24 6.94 12.18
N GLY A 173 11.85 7.95 12.94
CA GLY A 173 12.32 9.32 12.81
C GLY A 173 11.24 10.28 12.34
N THR A 174 11.64 11.49 11.91
CA THR A 174 10.72 12.50 11.37
C THR A 174 10.25 12.11 9.96
N ILE A 175 9.17 12.73 9.53
CA ILE A 175 8.64 12.53 8.17
C ILE A 175 9.70 12.88 7.11
N GLU A 176 10.45 13.96 7.32
CA GLU A 176 11.50 14.45 6.43
C GLU A 176 12.70 13.51 6.37
N GLU A 177 13.12 12.94 7.51
CA GLU A 177 14.21 11.96 7.55
C GLU A 177 13.86 10.69 6.80
N ILE A 178 12.64 10.17 6.99
CA ILE A 178 12.14 8.99 6.27
C ILE A 178 12.06 9.29 4.77
N PHE A 179 11.54 10.46 4.41
CA PHE A 179 11.46 10.87 3.00
C PHE A 179 12.84 11.04 2.37
N GLY A 180 13.83 11.53 3.11
CA GLY A 180 15.22 11.61 2.66
C GLY A 180 15.78 10.24 2.25
N ARG A 181 15.56 9.21 3.09
CA ARG A 181 15.95 7.82 2.80
C ARG A 181 15.24 7.25 1.57
N ILE A 182 13.96 7.59 1.41
CA ILE A 182 13.16 7.19 0.23
C ILE A 182 13.72 7.84 -1.05
N LYS A 183 14.02 9.14 -1.02
CA LYS A 183 14.62 9.83 -2.17
C LYS A 183 15.96 9.22 -2.57
N GLU A 184 16.81 8.96 -1.60
CA GLU A 184 18.08 8.29 -1.86
C GLU A 184 17.87 6.93 -2.54
N ALA A 185 16.93 6.11 -2.04
CA ALA A 185 16.61 4.82 -2.63
C ALA A 185 16.09 4.92 -4.07
N ILE A 186 15.21 5.88 -4.37
CA ILE A 186 14.66 6.07 -5.73
C ILE A 186 15.73 6.62 -6.68
N ASN A 187 16.56 7.56 -6.23
CA ASN A 187 17.58 8.19 -7.07
C ASN A 187 18.76 7.26 -7.40
N ASN A 188 18.88 6.15 -6.70
CA ASN A 188 19.90 5.11 -6.93
C ASN A 188 19.38 3.93 -7.80
N LEU A 189 18.17 4.01 -8.36
CA LEU A 189 17.65 3.04 -9.31
C LEU A 189 18.26 3.26 -10.70
#